data_189f5c574363e95b47cbd1f1319908c2
#
_entry.id   189f5c574363e95b47cbd1f1319908c2
#
_cell.length_a   1.000
_cell.length_b   1.000
_cell.length_c   1.000
_cell.angle_alpha   90.00
_cell.angle_beta   90.00
_cell.angle_gamma   90.00
#
_symmetry.space_group_name_H-M   'P 1'
#
loop_
_entity.id
_entity.type
_entity.pdbx_description
1 polymer ?
#
loop_
_entity_poly.entity_id
_entity_poly.type
_entity_poly.pdbx_seq_one_letter_code
_entity_poly.pdbx_strand_id
1 'polypeptide(L)'
;MYKIKFTLFFYVLLSFSFIGKSAYAANDNINSLANSYANLVSHYYNEVSLSTQEMHNAIIKFVQAPDNNSLTNAKNKWIAARSIYGITEAFRFYGGPIDGVNKYGEEGPEGLINAWPLNEAYIDYVKGSPNAGIINNLTLEINNNTIIAANMSEDDADVSSGWHAIEFLLWGQDFSLETAGIREASDYLPTNEINIRRRAYLVATSALLLEHINWLSMEWLENGEGRKAFLNKNDPGGAILTGIATLAGFELSSERIATALDSGDPEDEHSCFSDQTHNDVKANFNGIINVYLGKGLNGESFRPSISEFVAKNNIKLHENILEIINETNISINNITVPFDKMLSEPKNGPGRQAAEKTVSNLLVLAKNFKEAGKDLNWEVIIAE
;
A
#
# COMPACT_ATOMS: atom_id res chain seq x y z
N MET A 1 36.57 -16.95 -62.29
CA MET A 1 35.54 -17.49 -61.39
C MET A 1 35.90 -17.25 -59.91
N TYR A 2 36.18 -15.99 -59.50
CA TYR A 2 36.57 -15.62 -58.12
C TYR A 2 36.08 -14.21 -57.73
N LYS A 3 34.79 -13.88 -57.96
CA LYS A 3 34.26 -12.55 -57.57
C LYS A 3 32.92 -12.60 -56.81
N ILE A 4 32.38 -13.79 -56.47
CA ILE A 4 30.99 -13.88 -55.90
C ILE A 4 31.03 -14.18 -54.37
N LYS A 5 32.17 -14.57 -53.79
CA LYS A 5 32.22 -14.94 -52.36
C LYS A 5 32.51 -13.80 -51.37
N PHE A 6 32.90 -12.60 -51.83
CA PHE A 6 33.28 -11.51 -50.91
C PHE A 6 32.08 -10.59 -50.53
N THR A 7 31.03 -10.55 -51.37
CA THR A 7 29.93 -9.63 -51.12
C THR A 7 28.91 -10.20 -50.09
N LEU A 8 28.81 -11.52 -49.97
CA LEU A 8 27.88 -12.16 -49.03
C LEU A 8 28.38 -12.11 -47.57
N PHE A 9 29.69 -12.10 -47.36
CA PHE A 9 30.28 -12.03 -46.03
C PHE A 9 30.19 -10.64 -45.38
N PHE A 10 30.16 -9.59 -46.21
CA PHE A 10 30.04 -8.20 -45.70
C PHE A 10 28.62 -7.84 -45.28
N TYR A 11 27.59 -8.42 -45.92
CA TYR A 11 26.18 -8.22 -45.54
C TYR A 11 25.81 -8.94 -44.21
N VAL A 12 26.37 -10.11 -43.95
CA VAL A 12 26.13 -10.86 -42.72
C VAL A 12 26.79 -10.17 -41.51
N LEU A 13 27.97 -9.58 -41.64
CA LEU A 13 28.64 -8.83 -40.58
C LEU A 13 27.94 -7.50 -40.24
N LEU A 14 27.33 -6.81 -41.18
CA LEU A 14 26.56 -5.59 -40.95
C LEU A 14 25.23 -5.87 -40.23
N SER A 15 24.56 -6.99 -40.52
CA SER A 15 23.32 -7.37 -39.84
C SER A 15 23.55 -7.78 -38.37
N PHE A 16 24.64 -8.48 -38.07
CA PHE A 16 24.99 -8.82 -36.68
C PHE A 16 25.36 -7.61 -35.82
N SER A 17 26.02 -6.59 -36.38
CA SER A 17 26.37 -5.37 -35.64
C SER A 17 25.16 -4.48 -35.36
N PHE A 18 24.10 -4.52 -36.16
CA PHE A 18 22.87 -3.77 -35.91
C PHE A 18 21.98 -4.43 -34.83
N ILE A 19 21.89 -5.76 -34.85
CA ILE A 19 21.10 -6.52 -33.85
C ILE A 19 21.79 -6.38 -32.46
N GLY A 20 23.10 -6.47 -32.37
CA GLY A 20 23.85 -6.32 -31.11
C GLY A 20 23.71 -4.92 -30.51
N LYS A 21 23.76 -3.85 -31.30
CA LYS A 21 23.58 -2.48 -30.82
C LYS A 21 22.16 -2.19 -30.38
N SER A 22 21.14 -2.73 -31.07
CA SER A 22 19.74 -2.57 -30.67
C SER A 22 19.42 -3.31 -29.38
N ALA A 23 19.91 -4.53 -29.22
CA ALA A 23 19.72 -5.31 -28.00
C ALA A 23 20.45 -4.71 -26.77
N TYR A 24 21.67 -4.19 -26.98
CA TYR A 24 22.43 -3.53 -25.92
C TYR A 24 21.75 -2.22 -25.47
N ALA A 25 21.31 -1.38 -26.40
CA ALA A 25 20.58 -0.15 -26.10
C ALA A 25 19.22 -0.39 -25.46
N ALA A 26 18.54 -1.51 -25.75
CA ALA A 26 17.29 -1.90 -25.11
C ALA A 26 17.53 -2.35 -23.66
N ASN A 27 18.57 -3.11 -23.39
CA ASN A 27 18.96 -3.51 -22.03
C ASN A 27 19.38 -2.31 -21.17
N ASP A 28 20.12 -1.35 -21.71
CA ASP A 28 20.48 -0.14 -20.95
C ASP A 28 19.25 0.68 -20.56
N ASN A 29 18.23 0.75 -21.43
CA ASN A 29 16.98 1.44 -21.13
C ASN A 29 16.17 0.76 -20.03
N ILE A 30 16.04 -0.58 -20.02
CA ILE A 30 15.28 -1.29 -19.01
C ILE A 30 15.99 -1.27 -17.64
N ASN A 31 17.32 -1.37 -17.62
CA ASN A 31 18.10 -1.22 -16.40
C ASN A 31 17.99 0.20 -15.82
N SER A 32 17.91 1.22 -16.67
CA SER A 32 17.67 2.61 -16.24
C SER A 32 16.27 2.76 -15.62
N LEU A 33 15.24 2.13 -16.20
CA LEU A 33 13.89 2.10 -15.64
C LEU A 33 13.88 1.41 -14.27
N ALA A 34 14.51 0.24 -14.17
CA ALA A 34 14.58 -0.51 -12.90
C ALA A 34 15.27 0.32 -11.80
N ASN A 35 16.37 1.00 -12.11
CA ASN A 35 17.05 1.89 -11.17
C ASN A 35 16.18 3.10 -10.78
N SER A 36 15.52 3.73 -11.73
CA SER A 36 14.57 4.83 -11.47
C SER A 36 13.45 4.41 -10.53
N TYR A 37 12.83 3.26 -10.79
CA TYR A 37 11.79 2.70 -9.93
C TYR A 37 12.32 2.37 -8.53
N ALA A 38 13.48 1.70 -8.43
CA ALA A 38 14.08 1.40 -7.13
C ALA A 38 14.39 2.66 -6.31
N ASN A 39 14.79 3.75 -6.97
CA ASN A 39 14.98 5.06 -6.33
C ASN A 39 13.64 5.66 -5.86
N LEU A 40 12.59 5.53 -6.66
CA LEU A 40 11.23 5.96 -6.30
C LEU A 40 10.72 5.21 -5.06
N VAL A 41 10.86 3.87 -5.03
CA VAL A 41 10.47 3.04 -3.89
C VAL A 41 11.26 3.41 -2.63
N SER A 42 12.59 3.56 -2.76
CA SER A 42 13.46 3.99 -1.66
C SER A 42 13.05 5.37 -1.11
N HIS A 43 12.70 6.31 -1.99
CA HIS A 43 12.20 7.63 -1.60
C HIS A 43 10.93 7.51 -0.74
N TYR A 44 9.93 6.77 -1.20
CA TYR A 44 8.67 6.62 -0.45
C TYR A 44 8.83 5.89 0.88
N TYR A 45 9.57 4.78 0.94
CA TYR A 45 9.78 4.09 2.21
C TYR A 45 10.59 4.91 3.21
N ASN A 46 11.48 5.79 2.76
CA ASN A 46 12.13 6.76 3.64
C ASN A 46 11.11 7.75 4.24
N GLU A 47 10.21 8.31 3.43
CA GLU A 47 9.19 9.23 3.90
C GLU A 47 8.18 8.56 4.85
N VAL A 48 7.77 7.30 4.56
CA VAL A 48 6.94 6.50 5.48
C VAL A 48 7.67 6.27 6.80
N SER A 49 8.96 5.91 6.77
CA SER A 49 9.77 5.70 7.98
C SER A 49 9.80 6.95 8.86
N LEU A 50 10.07 8.11 8.27
CA LEU A 50 10.10 9.39 9.00
C LEU A 50 8.73 9.73 9.60
N SER A 51 7.66 9.59 8.84
CA SER A 51 6.30 9.90 9.33
C SER A 51 5.81 8.89 10.38
N THR A 52 6.15 7.61 10.25
CA THR A 52 5.85 6.58 11.26
C THR A 52 6.63 6.82 12.57
N GLN A 53 7.88 7.27 12.47
CA GLN A 53 8.65 7.71 13.66
C GLN A 53 7.98 8.89 14.37
N GLU A 54 7.46 9.87 13.61
CA GLU A 54 6.72 11.00 14.21
C GLU A 54 5.44 10.54 14.90
N MET A 55 4.70 9.60 14.30
CA MET A 55 3.51 8.98 14.89
C MET A 55 3.87 8.24 16.19
N HIS A 56 4.88 7.38 16.17
CA HIS A 56 5.34 6.67 17.35
C HIS A 56 5.73 7.62 18.49
N ASN A 57 6.46 8.69 18.18
CA ASN A 57 6.84 9.72 19.16
C ASN A 57 5.60 10.44 19.74
N ALA A 58 4.57 10.68 18.93
CA ALA A 58 3.31 11.28 19.40
C ALA A 58 2.54 10.32 20.34
N ILE A 59 2.52 9.02 20.01
CA ILE A 59 1.95 7.97 20.86
C ILE A 59 2.69 7.89 22.21
N ILE A 60 4.02 7.90 22.21
CA ILE A 60 4.82 7.93 23.45
C ILE A 60 4.43 9.13 24.33
N LYS A 61 4.33 10.33 23.75
CA LYS A 61 3.92 11.54 24.49
C LYS A 61 2.50 11.41 25.02
N PHE A 62 1.57 10.87 24.23
CA PHE A 62 0.20 10.64 24.65
C PHE A 62 0.14 9.70 25.87
N VAL A 63 0.78 8.54 25.81
CA VAL A 63 0.73 7.58 26.93
C VAL A 63 1.47 8.07 28.18
N GLN A 64 2.47 8.97 28.06
CA GLN A 64 3.15 9.58 29.19
C GLN A 64 2.26 10.57 29.96
N ALA A 65 1.43 11.36 29.26
CA ALA A 65 0.52 12.35 29.81
C ALA A 65 -0.81 12.32 29.04
N PRO A 66 -1.68 11.32 29.31
CA PRO A 66 -2.93 11.14 28.56
C PRO A 66 -3.90 12.30 28.78
N ASP A 67 -4.19 13.02 27.71
CA ASP A 67 -5.24 14.03 27.61
C ASP A 67 -5.80 14.07 26.17
N ASN A 68 -6.90 14.80 25.97
CA ASN A 68 -7.55 14.88 24.66
C ASN A 68 -6.68 15.56 23.59
N ASN A 69 -5.80 16.49 23.97
CA ASN A 69 -4.93 17.17 23.01
C ASN A 69 -3.82 16.22 22.51
N SER A 70 -3.19 15.49 23.42
CA SER A 70 -2.15 14.53 23.08
C SER A 70 -2.71 13.33 22.31
N LEU A 71 -3.94 12.86 22.62
CA LEU A 71 -4.66 11.85 21.85
C LEU A 71 -4.95 12.35 20.42
N THR A 72 -5.50 13.57 20.29
CA THR A 72 -5.76 14.19 18.98
C THR A 72 -4.48 14.33 18.17
N ASN A 73 -3.37 14.71 18.80
CA ASN A 73 -2.09 14.78 18.11
C ASN A 73 -1.60 13.40 17.63
N ALA A 74 -1.75 12.33 18.45
CA ALA A 74 -1.41 10.97 18.04
C ALA A 74 -2.26 10.51 16.85
N LYS A 75 -3.58 10.74 16.88
CA LYS A 75 -4.52 10.50 15.76
C LYS A 75 -4.07 11.23 14.48
N ASN A 76 -3.77 12.52 14.57
CA ASN A 76 -3.33 13.31 13.41
C ASN A 76 -2.01 12.80 12.82
N LYS A 77 -1.09 12.32 13.65
CA LYS A 77 0.18 11.74 13.18
C LYS A 77 -0.03 10.36 12.55
N TRP A 78 -0.98 9.56 13.05
CA TRP A 78 -1.39 8.32 12.40
C TRP A 78 -1.96 8.61 11.00
N ILE A 79 -2.91 9.55 10.87
CA ILE A 79 -3.50 9.93 9.57
C ILE A 79 -2.42 10.38 8.58
N ALA A 80 -1.49 11.23 9.02
CA ALA A 80 -0.41 11.71 8.16
C ALA A 80 0.50 10.58 7.67
N ALA A 81 0.92 9.68 8.57
CA ALA A 81 1.79 8.57 8.23
C ALA A 81 1.05 7.53 7.36
N ARG A 82 -0.21 7.20 7.68
CA ARG A 82 -1.06 6.29 6.91
C ARG A 82 -1.26 6.78 5.48
N SER A 83 -1.48 8.08 5.28
CA SER A 83 -1.64 8.67 3.94
C SER A 83 -0.41 8.50 3.06
N ILE A 84 0.81 8.54 3.63
CA ILE A 84 2.04 8.29 2.88
C ILE A 84 2.22 6.79 2.64
N TYR A 85 1.95 5.94 3.68
CA TYR A 85 2.01 4.49 3.55
C TYR A 85 1.08 3.98 2.44
N GLY A 86 -0.15 4.47 2.37
CA GLY A 86 -1.12 4.07 1.34
C GLY A 86 -0.62 4.24 -0.11
N ILE A 87 0.31 5.17 -0.36
CA ILE A 87 0.97 5.30 -1.67
C ILE A 87 1.87 4.10 -1.95
N THR A 88 2.50 3.51 -0.93
CA THR A 88 3.43 2.39 -1.07
C THR A 88 2.76 1.05 -1.39
N GLU A 89 1.43 0.96 -1.30
CA GLU A 89 0.67 -0.20 -1.74
C GLU A 89 0.92 -0.53 -3.23
N ALA A 90 1.33 0.46 -4.04
CA ALA A 90 1.74 0.28 -5.43
C ALA A 90 3.08 -0.47 -5.60
N PHE A 91 3.80 -0.77 -4.51
CA PHE A 91 5.06 -1.50 -4.52
C PHE A 91 4.91 -2.96 -4.08
N ARG A 92 3.68 -3.50 -4.09
CA ARG A 92 3.29 -4.88 -3.75
C ARG A 92 3.05 -5.73 -4.99
N PHE A 93 2.69 -6.99 -4.79
CA PHE A 93 2.13 -7.95 -5.75
C PHE A 93 3.09 -8.48 -6.83
N TYR A 94 4.40 -8.24 -6.70
CA TYR A 94 5.41 -8.78 -7.62
C TYR A 94 6.53 -9.57 -6.90
N GLY A 95 6.27 -9.98 -5.65
CA GLY A 95 7.24 -10.70 -4.81
C GLY A 95 8.41 -9.81 -4.38
N GLY A 96 8.09 -8.60 -3.92
CA GLY A 96 9.02 -7.65 -3.30
C GLY A 96 9.24 -7.94 -1.81
N PRO A 97 10.05 -7.12 -1.11
CA PRO A 97 10.36 -7.35 0.31
C PRO A 97 9.15 -7.36 1.24
N ILE A 98 8.07 -6.64 0.90
CA ILE A 98 6.91 -6.49 1.77
C ILE A 98 6.01 -7.73 1.79
N ASP A 99 5.79 -8.38 0.64
CA ASP A 99 4.82 -9.47 0.45
C ASP A 99 5.39 -10.69 -0.29
N GLY A 100 6.69 -10.69 -0.57
CA GLY A 100 7.36 -11.81 -1.19
C GLY A 100 8.02 -12.73 -0.17
N VAL A 101 8.36 -13.92 -0.62
CA VAL A 101 9.14 -14.89 0.17
C VAL A 101 10.64 -14.67 -0.11
N ASN A 102 11.41 -14.44 0.94
CA ASN A 102 12.84 -14.23 0.82
C ASN A 102 13.60 -15.56 0.55
N LYS A 103 14.92 -15.47 0.32
CA LYS A 103 15.77 -16.64 0.06
C LYS A 103 15.85 -17.67 1.19
N TYR A 104 15.34 -17.37 2.37
CA TYR A 104 15.28 -18.27 3.53
C TYR A 104 13.91 -18.89 3.72
N GLY A 105 12.94 -18.58 2.86
CA GLY A 105 11.56 -19.06 2.96
C GLY A 105 10.70 -18.26 3.95
N GLU A 106 11.15 -17.09 4.38
CA GLU A 106 10.39 -16.20 5.27
C GLU A 106 9.55 -15.24 4.43
N GLU A 107 8.30 -15.07 4.80
CA GLU A 107 7.38 -14.12 4.18
C GLU A 107 7.70 -12.68 4.61
N GLY A 108 7.38 -11.72 3.73
CA GLY A 108 7.48 -10.31 4.05
C GLY A 108 6.51 -9.90 5.15
N PRO A 109 6.71 -8.74 5.79
CA PRO A 109 5.96 -8.33 6.98
C PRO A 109 4.58 -7.73 6.68
N GLU A 110 4.02 -7.91 5.49
CA GLU A 110 2.74 -7.29 5.11
C GLU A 110 1.63 -7.59 6.11
N GLY A 111 1.44 -8.85 6.48
CA GLY A 111 0.43 -9.26 7.46
C GLY A 111 0.66 -8.73 8.88
N LEU A 112 1.86 -8.24 9.22
CA LEU A 112 2.17 -7.56 10.48
C LEU A 112 2.04 -6.03 10.37
N ILE A 113 1.97 -5.50 9.15
CA ILE A 113 1.90 -4.06 8.87
C ILE A 113 0.48 -3.61 8.58
N ASN A 114 -0.27 -4.35 7.73
CA ASN A 114 -1.50 -3.84 7.13
C ASN A 114 -2.62 -4.89 6.99
N ALA A 115 -2.58 -5.96 7.78
CA ALA A 115 -3.66 -6.97 7.76
C ALA A 115 -5.02 -6.35 8.11
N TRP A 116 -6.05 -6.80 7.39
CA TRP A 116 -7.45 -6.43 7.49
C TRP A 116 -8.32 -7.59 6.95
N PRO A 117 -9.55 -7.85 7.41
CA PRO A 117 -10.29 -7.15 8.48
C PRO A 117 -9.75 -7.44 9.88
N LEU A 118 -10.16 -6.64 10.89
CA LEU A 118 -9.70 -6.74 12.26
C LEU A 118 -10.85 -7.08 13.22
N ASN A 119 -10.71 -8.18 13.96
CA ASN A 119 -11.57 -8.52 15.09
C ASN A 119 -11.19 -7.69 16.32
N GLU A 120 -11.93 -6.64 16.60
CA GLU A 120 -11.67 -5.68 17.70
C GLU A 120 -11.63 -6.35 19.08
N ALA A 121 -12.56 -7.33 19.30
CA ALA A 121 -12.64 -8.09 20.56
C ALA A 121 -11.39 -8.96 20.79
N TYR A 122 -10.56 -9.16 19.77
CA TYR A 122 -9.28 -9.84 19.91
C TYR A 122 -8.22 -8.98 20.62
N ILE A 123 -8.26 -7.66 20.45
CA ILE A 123 -7.29 -6.74 21.03
C ILE A 123 -7.74 -6.21 22.39
N ASP A 124 -8.96 -5.65 22.48
CA ASP A 124 -9.43 -4.89 23.64
C ASP A 124 -10.94 -5.07 23.85
N TYR A 125 -11.47 -4.43 24.86
CA TYR A 125 -12.90 -4.40 25.14
C TYR A 125 -13.68 -3.82 23.96
N VAL A 126 -14.87 -4.38 23.76
CA VAL A 126 -15.89 -3.91 22.82
C VAL A 126 -17.24 -3.79 23.50
N LYS A 127 -18.21 -3.13 22.85
CA LYS A 127 -19.58 -3.04 23.33
C LYS A 127 -20.15 -4.44 23.57
N GLY A 128 -20.63 -4.70 24.80
CA GLY A 128 -21.14 -6.00 25.20
C GLY A 128 -20.08 -6.99 25.71
N SER A 129 -18.81 -6.75 25.54
CA SER A 129 -17.71 -7.61 26.01
C SER A 129 -16.57 -6.79 26.67
N PRO A 130 -16.81 -6.29 27.89
CA PRO A 130 -15.89 -5.34 28.55
C PRO A 130 -14.55 -5.94 29.00
N ASN A 131 -14.40 -7.25 28.96
CA ASN A 131 -13.19 -7.97 29.34
C ASN A 131 -12.56 -8.75 28.18
N ALA A 132 -12.92 -8.42 26.94
CA ALA A 132 -12.38 -9.07 25.75
C ALA A 132 -10.93 -8.67 25.48
N GLY A 133 -10.25 -9.51 24.73
CA GLY A 133 -8.99 -9.22 24.07
C GLY A 133 -7.72 -9.42 24.88
N ILE A 134 -6.61 -9.38 24.16
CA ILE A 134 -5.24 -9.56 24.68
C ILE A 134 -4.94 -8.60 25.84
N ILE A 135 -5.42 -7.38 25.76
CA ILE A 135 -5.18 -6.34 26.78
C ILE A 135 -5.80 -6.77 28.12
N ASN A 136 -6.97 -7.39 28.11
CA ASN A 136 -7.68 -7.83 29.32
C ASN A 136 -7.22 -9.21 29.85
N ASN A 137 -6.42 -9.93 29.07
CA ASN A 137 -5.86 -11.22 29.51
C ASN A 137 -4.59 -11.01 30.34
N LEU A 138 -4.75 -10.97 31.69
CA LEU A 138 -3.65 -10.73 32.63
C LEU A 138 -2.58 -11.84 32.66
N THR A 139 -2.83 -12.99 32.02
CA THR A 139 -1.84 -14.08 31.95
C THR A 139 -0.86 -13.91 30.81
N LEU A 140 -1.17 -13.04 29.84
CA LEU A 140 -0.30 -12.73 28.68
C LEU A 140 0.56 -11.51 29.00
N GLU A 141 1.86 -11.60 28.77
CA GLU A 141 2.76 -10.46 28.81
C GLU A 141 2.60 -9.61 27.54
N ILE A 142 2.57 -8.29 27.68
CA ILE A 142 2.52 -7.37 26.54
C ILE A 142 3.95 -7.06 26.08
N ASN A 143 4.38 -7.69 25.00
CA ASN A 143 5.67 -7.45 24.35
C ASN A 143 5.58 -7.80 22.85
N ASN A 144 6.60 -7.43 22.06
CA ASN A 144 6.62 -7.66 20.61
C ASN A 144 6.44 -9.14 20.24
N ASN A 145 7.08 -10.07 20.96
CA ASN A 145 6.98 -11.50 20.64
C ASN A 145 5.55 -12.02 20.82
N THR A 146 4.87 -11.62 21.89
CA THR A 146 3.49 -12.00 22.15
C THR A 146 2.56 -11.43 21.08
N ILE A 147 2.76 -10.16 20.68
CA ILE A 147 1.96 -9.50 19.62
C ILE A 147 2.17 -10.20 18.28
N ILE A 148 3.42 -10.44 17.88
CA ILE A 148 3.73 -11.14 16.63
C ILE A 148 3.13 -12.57 16.61
N ALA A 149 3.30 -13.31 17.71
CA ALA A 149 2.78 -14.68 17.82
C ALA A 149 1.25 -14.76 17.81
N ALA A 150 0.59 -13.70 18.26
CA ALA A 150 -0.87 -13.61 18.27
C ALA A 150 -1.47 -13.20 16.92
N ASN A 151 -0.69 -12.55 16.04
CA ASN A 151 -1.21 -12.01 14.79
C ASN A 151 -1.71 -13.10 13.85
N MET A 152 -3.01 -13.11 13.53
CA MET A 152 -3.68 -14.07 12.64
C MET A 152 -3.42 -15.54 13.03
N SER A 153 -3.31 -15.83 14.34
CA SER A 153 -2.89 -17.15 14.83
C SER A 153 -3.96 -18.25 14.72
N GLU A 154 -5.24 -17.89 14.81
CA GLU A 154 -6.37 -18.81 14.74
C GLU A 154 -7.37 -18.42 13.64
N ASP A 155 -7.53 -17.13 13.38
CA ASP A 155 -8.42 -16.57 12.38
C ASP A 155 -7.70 -15.40 11.67
N ASP A 156 -7.94 -15.21 10.38
CA ASP A 156 -7.32 -14.14 9.59
C ASP A 156 -7.71 -12.73 10.10
N ALA A 157 -8.86 -12.59 10.76
CA ALA A 157 -9.31 -11.36 11.38
C ALA A 157 -8.71 -11.13 12.78
N ASP A 158 -8.02 -12.09 13.37
CA ASP A 158 -7.35 -11.95 14.68
C ASP A 158 -6.06 -11.12 14.58
N VAL A 159 -6.19 -9.94 13.97
CA VAL A 159 -5.10 -8.99 13.74
C VAL A 159 -4.69 -8.32 15.05
N SER A 160 -3.43 -8.48 15.45
CA SER A 160 -2.89 -7.94 16.71
C SER A 160 -1.91 -6.80 16.53
N SER A 161 -1.46 -6.51 15.31
CA SER A 161 -0.42 -5.52 15.02
C SER A 161 -0.75 -4.66 13.79
N GLY A 162 0.13 -3.73 13.46
CA GLY A 162 0.03 -2.92 12.24
C GLY A 162 -0.86 -1.68 12.38
N TRP A 163 -1.18 -1.12 11.20
CA TRP A 163 -1.91 0.15 11.11
C TRP A 163 -3.28 0.09 11.77
N HIS A 164 -4.07 -0.96 11.52
CA HIS A 164 -5.46 -1.07 11.98
C HIS A 164 -5.56 -1.39 13.46
N ALA A 165 -4.62 -2.15 14.02
CA ALA A 165 -4.54 -2.34 15.47
C ALA A 165 -4.25 -1.01 16.21
N ILE A 166 -3.35 -0.17 15.68
CA ILE A 166 -3.08 1.17 16.23
C ILE A 166 -4.29 2.08 16.05
N GLU A 167 -4.96 2.02 14.91
CA GLU A 167 -6.18 2.75 14.61
C GLU A 167 -7.28 2.43 15.62
N PHE A 168 -7.61 1.16 15.81
CA PHE A 168 -8.59 0.72 16.81
C PHE A 168 -8.22 1.20 18.23
N LEU A 169 -6.96 1.11 18.62
CA LEU A 169 -6.50 1.59 19.93
C LEU A 169 -6.68 3.11 20.08
N LEU A 170 -6.49 3.89 19.04
CA LEU A 170 -6.64 5.35 19.11
C LEU A 170 -8.09 5.83 19.00
N TRP A 171 -8.94 5.16 18.20
CA TRP A 171 -10.32 5.59 17.95
C TRP A 171 -11.37 4.74 18.67
N GLY A 172 -11.09 3.46 18.97
CA GLY A 172 -12.10 2.52 19.46
C GLY A 172 -13.06 2.11 18.37
N GLN A 173 -14.16 1.45 18.74
CA GLN A 173 -15.24 1.10 17.83
C GLN A 173 -15.90 2.34 17.25
N ASP A 174 -16.29 2.28 15.99
CA ASP A 174 -17.15 3.27 15.38
C ASP A 174 -18.61 2.75 15.34
N PHE A 175 -19.54 3.59 15.73
CA PHE A 175 -21.00 3.33 15.71
C PHE A 175 -21.76 4.43 14.99
N SER A 176 -21.05 5.35 14.31
CA SER A 176 -21.62 6.56 13.71
C SER A 176 -21.41 6.53 12.20
N LEU A 177 -22.42 6.90 11.44
CA LEU A 177 -22.28 7.12 9.99
C LEU A 177 -21.69 8.51 9.63
N GLU A 178 -21.40 9.34 10.62
CA GLU A 178 -21.01 10.75 10.40
C GLU A 178 -19.67 11.10 11.04
N THR A 179 -19.20 10.31 12.00
CA THR A 179 -18.00 10.63 12.79
C THR A 179 -17.28 9.36 13.20
N ALA A 180 -15.96 9.41 13.16
CA ALA A 180 -15.06 8.34 13.61
C ALA A 180 -15.29 7.92 15.07
N GLY A 181 -14.76 6.77 15.43
CA GLY A 181 -14.80 6.21 16.77
C GLY A 181 -14.28 7.15 17.85
N ILE A 182 -14.85 7.04 19.06
CA ILE A 182 -14.60 7.95 20.17
C ILE A 182 -13.97 7.18 21.35
N ARG A 183 -12.66 6.90 21.28
CA ARG A 183 -11.88 6.41 22.41
C ARG A 183 -11.54 7.55 23.34
N GLU A 184 -11.80 7.38 24.63
CA GLU A 184 -11.51 8.38 25.64
C GLU A 184 -10.03 8.38 26.07
N ALA A 185 -9.42 9.56 26.22
CA ALA A 185 -8.06 9.65 26.75
C ALA A 185 -7.94 9.07 28.18
N SER A 186 -9.05 9.03 28.94
CA SER A 186 -9.14 8.43 30.26
C SER A 186 -8.83 6.93 30.30
N ASP A 187 -9.03 6.20 29.19
CA ASP A 187 -8.69 4.78 29.04
C ASP A 187 -7.17 4.52 29.14
N TYR A 188 -6.39 5.57 28.99
CA TYR A 188 -4.94 5.54 29.05
C TYR A 188 -4.37 6.13 30.35
N LEU A 189 -5.23 6.59 31.31
CA LEU A 189 -4.75 7.01 32.62
C LEU A 189 -4.23 5.79 33.42
N PRO A 190 -3.09 5.86 34.10
CA PRO A 190 -2.51 4.72 34.81
C PRO A 190 -3.22 4.45 36.17
N THR A 191 -4.55 4.40 36.15
CA THR A 191 -5.41 4.26 37.33
C THR A 191 -5.71 2.80 37.69
N ASN A 192 -5.53 1.88 36.75
CA ASN A 192 -5.73 0.44 36.94
C ASN A 192 -4.82 -0.36 36.00
N GLU A 193 -4.73 -1.66 36.22
CA GLU A 193 -3.85 -2.55 35.49
C GLU A 193 -4.20 -2.65 34.01
N ILE A 194 -5.48 -2.67 33.61
CA ILE A 194 -5.92 -2.76 32.24
C ILE A 194 -5.48 -1.53 31.44
N ASN A 195 -5.65 -0.34 31.99
CA ASN A 195 -5.20 0.89 31.34
C ASN A 195 -3.66 0.91 31.18
N ILE A 196 -2.91 0.40 32.17
CA ILE A 196 -1.44 0.28 32.07
C ILE A 196 -1.08 -0.69 30.93
N ARG A 197 -1.78 -1.82 30.80
CA ARG A 197 -1.58 -2.78 29.73
C ARG A 197 -1.94 -2.20 28.36
N ARG A 198 -3.05 -1.45 28.25
CA ARG A 198 -3.46 -0.76 26.99
C ARG A 198 -2.38 0.22 26.52
N ARG A 199 -1.80 0.99 27.44
CA ARG A 199 -0.65 1.88 27.13
C ARG A 199 0.54 1.09 26.62
N ALA A 200 0.90 0.00 27.29
CA ALA A 200 2.01 -0.85 26.89
C ALA A 200 1.77 -1.45 25.49
N TYR A 201 0.52 -1.90 25.23
CA TYR A 201 0.15 -2.48 23.94
C TYR A 201 0.24 -1.46 22.81
N LEU A 202 -0.32 -0.26 22.98
CA LEU A 202 -0.25 0.80 21.98
C LEU A 202 1.20 1.21 21.65
N VAL A 203 2.06 1.31 22.68
CA VAL A 203 3.49 1.60 22.49
C VAL A 203 4.20 0.47 21.76
N ALA A 204 3.98 -0.79 22.18
CA ALA A 204 4.62 -1.95 21.54
C ALA A 204 4.21 -2.12 20.09
N THR A 205 2.91 -2.00 19.78
CA THR A 205 2.38 -2.13 18.41
C THR A 205 2.93 -1.01 17.50
N SER A 206 2.98 0.24 17.99
CA SER A 206 3.54 1.34 17.19
C SER A 206 5.06 1.24 17.02
N ALA A 207 5.79 0.69 18.00
CA ALA A 207 7.22 0.41 17.87
C ALA A 207 7.48 -0.72 16.86
N LEU A 208 6.67 -1.77 16.89
CA LEU A 208 6.76 -2.90 15.97
C LEU A 208 6.47 -2.46 14.52
N LEU A 209 5.44 -1.64 14.30
CA LEU A 209 5.17 -1.08 12.98
C LEU A 209 6.36 -0.25 12.48
N LEU A 210 6.93 0.61 13.32
CA LEU A 210 8.12 1.40 12.96
C LEU A 210 9.31 0.52 12.63
N GLU A 211 9.53 -0.58 13.36
CA GLU A 211 10.59 -1.56 13.10
C GLU A 211 10.44 -2.17 11.70
N HIS A 212 9.25 -2.65 11.35
CA HIS A 212 8.97 -3.23 10.04
C HIS A 212 9.12 -2.22 8.89
N ILE A 213 8.61 -0.99 9.08
CA ILE A 213 8.76 0.08 8.08
C ILE A 213 10.24 0.47 7.89
N ASN A 214 11.00 0.57 8.99
CA ASN A 214 12.45 0.83 8.91
C ASN A 214 13.20 -0.29 8.18
N TRP A 215 12.82 -1.54 8.43
CA TRP A 215 13.38 -2.68 7.72
C TRP A 215 13.07 -2.60 6.21
N LEU A 216 11.83 -2.30 5.81
CA LEU A 216 11.47 -2.07 4.40
C LEU A 216 12.28 -0.93 3.77
N SER A 217 12.46 0.18 4.50
CA SER A 217 13.29 1.29 4.02
C SER A 217 14.73 0.84 3.77
N MET A 218 15.31 0.04 4.66
CA MET A 218 16.68 -0.49 4.49
C MET A 218 16.79 -1.46 3.30
N GLU A 219 15.77 -2.30 3.06
CA GLU A 219 15.74 -3.21 1.92
C GLU A 219 15.81 -2.50 0.56
N TRP A 220 15.36 -1.25 0.49
CA TRP A 220 15.37 -0.45 -0.73
C TRP A 220 16.52 0.57 -0.83
N LEU A 221 17.41 0.67 0.17
CA LEU A 221 18.63 1.45 0.04
C LEU A 221 19.56 0.87 -1.05
N GLU A 222 20.56 1.63 -1.45
CA GLU A 222 21.50 1.25 -2.53
C GLU A 222 22.14 -0.14 -2.33
N ASN A 223 22.44 -0.50 -1.08
CA ASN A 223 23.00 -1.79 -0.72
C ASN A 223 21.98 -2.82 -0.19
N GLY A 224 20.67 -2.48 -0.19
CA GLY A 224 19.60 -3.35 0.30
C GLY A 224 19.45 -4.63 -0.52
N GLU A 225 19.11 -5.73 0.12
CA GLU A 225 18.94 -7.02 -0.55
C GLU A 225 17.69 -7.04 -1.44
N GLY A 226 16.59 -6.42 -1.00
CA GLY A 226 15.36 -6.27 -1.79
C GLY A 226 15.60 -5.49 -3.07
N ARG A 227 16.32 -4.37 -2.97
CA ARG A 227 16.73 -3.59 -4.15
C ARG A 227 17.60 -4.41 -5.12
N LYS A 228 18.57 -5.13 -4.63
CA LYS A 228 19.44 -6.00 -5.46
C LYS A 228 18.61 -7.11 -6.13
N ALA A 229 17.71 -7.75 -5.38
CA ALA A 229 16.83 -8.78 -5.93
C ALA A 229 15.94 -8.21 -7.05
N PHE A 230 15.36 -7.03 -6.84
CA PHE A 230 14.56 -6.36 -7.87
C PHE A 230 15.36 -6.00 -9.11
N LEU A 231 16.55 -5.40 -8.96
CA LEU A 231 17.41 -5.01 -10.09
C LEU A 231 17.93 -6.21 -10.89
N ASN A 232 17.95 -7.40 -10.30
CA ASN A 232 18.33 -8.66 -10.96
C ASN A 232 17.15 -9.41 -11.58
N LYS A 233 15.90 -8.88 -11.53
CA LYS A 233 14.76 -9.50 -12.21
C LYS A 233 14.98 -9.51 -13.73
N ASN A 234 14.57 -10.60 -14.37
CA ASN A 234 14.63 -10.72 -15.84
C ASN A 234 13.68 -9.74 -16.54
N ASP A 235 12.55 -9.44 -15.90
CA ASP A 235 11.50 -8.52 -16.38
C ASP A 235 11.09 -7.54 -15.28
N PRO A 236 11.90 -6.50 -14.99
CA PRO A 236 11.54 -5.50 -14.01
C PRO A 236 10.37 -4.62 -14.46
N GLY A 237 10.18 -4.41 -15.79
CA GLY A 237 9.06 -3.66 -16.33
C GLY A 237 7.73 -4.37 -16.10
N GLY A 238 7.69 -5.68 -16.33
CA GLY A 238 6.54 -6.53 -16.02
C GLY A 238 6.21 -6.55 -14.53
N ALA A 239 7.23 -6.64 -13.67
CA ALA A 239 7.05 -6.58 -12.21
C ALA A 239 6.41 -5.24 -11.77
N ILE A 240 6.89 -4.10 -12.28
CA ILE A 240 6.33 -2.78 -11.95
C ILE A 240 4.87 -2.69 -12.40
N LEU A 241 4.57 -3.08 -13.65
CA LEU A 241 3.20 -3.06 -14.17
C LEU A 241 2.30 -4.05 -13.43
N THR A 242 2.79 -5.22 -13.03
CA THR A 242 2.05 -6.19 -12.19
C THR A 242 1.62 -5.54 -10.88
N GLY A 243 2.50 -4.84 -10.18
CA GLY A 243 2.18 -4.15 -8.92
C GLY A 243 1.02 -3.17 -9.08
N ILE A 244 1.13 -2.22 -10.01
CA ILE A 244 0.08 -1.20 -10.19
C ILE A 244 -1.19 -1.74 -10.86
N ALA A 245 -1.09 -2.79 -11.67
CA ALA A 245 -2.25 -3.41 -12.30
C ALA A 245 -3.05 -4.25 -11.28
N THR A 246 -2.37 -5.00 -10.41
CA THR A 246 -3.02 -5.77 -9.33
C THR A 246 -3.63 -4.84 -8.29
N LEU A 247 -2.91 -3.78 -7.89
CA LEU A 247 -3.49 -2.78 -6.98
C LEU A 247 -4.75 -2.15 -7.59
N ALA A 248 -4.74 -1.77 -8.88
CA ALA A 248 -5.90 -1.19 -9.52
C ALA A 248 -7.05 -2.20 -9.70
N GLY A 249 -6.75 -3.36 -10.29
CA GLY A 249 -7.75 -4.30 -10.79
C GLY A 249 -8.28 -5.31 -9.77
N PHE A 250 -7.60 -5.50 -8.66
CA PHE A 250 -7.98 -6.44 -7.62
C PHE A 250 -8.06 -5.75 -6.26
N GLU A 251 -6.94 -5.37 -5.67
CA GLU A 251 -6.88 -4.91 -4.28
C GLU A 251 -7.74 -3.66 -4.03
N LEU A 252 -7.54 -2.57 -4.78
CA LEU A 252 -8.29 -1.34 -4.56
C LEU A 252 -9.73 -1.43 -5.08
N SER A 253 -9.94 -2.01 -6.26
CA SER A 253 -11.27 -2.07 -6.85
C SER A 253 -12.18 -3.08 -6.17
N SER A 254 -11.70 -4.32 -5.94
CA SER A 254 -12.51 -5.41 -5.42
C SER A 254 -12.49 -5.43 -3.90
N GLU A 255 -11.31 -5.62 -3.30
CA GLU A 255 -11.20 -5.85 -1.86
C GLU A 255 -11.55 -4.61 -1.03
N ARG A 256 -11.11 -3.42 -1.45
CA ARG A 256 -11.26 -2.20 -0.63
C ARG A 256 -12.49 -1.35 -0.94
N ILE A 257 -13.05 -1.44 -2.15
CA ILE A 257 -14.24 -0.65 -2.52
C ILE A 257 -15.46 -1.53 -2.76
N ALA A 258 -15.35 -2.54 -3.66
CA ALA A 258 -16.52 -3.31 -4.04
C ALA A 258 -17.05 -4.19 -2.90
N THR A 259 -16.18 -4.78 -2.07
CA THR A 259 -16.59 -5.59 -0.91
C THR A 259 -17.48 -4.79 0.03
N ALA A 260 -17.09 -3.60 0.46
CA ALA A 260 -17.90 -2.73 1.30
C ALA A 260 -19.18 -2.24 0.59
N LEU A 261 -19.13 -1.96 -0.73
CA LEU A 261 -20.32 -1.61 -1.51
C LEU A 261 -21.34 -2.76 -1.59
N ASP A 262 -20.87 -3.99 -1.71
CA ASP A 262 -21.73 -5.17 -1.87
C ASP A 262 -22.38 -5.59 -0.55
N SER A 263 -21.63 -5.58 0.55
CA SER A 263 -22.15 -5.88 1.89
C SER A 263 -23.00 -4.74 2.45
N GLY A 264 -22.58 -3.49 2.21
CA GLY A 264 -23.14 -2.29 2.84
C GLY A 264 -22.84 -2.23 4.33
N ASP A 265 -21.86 -3.01 4.82
CA ASP A 265 -21.44 -3.04 6.21
C ASP A 265 -20.24 -2.09 6.38
N PRO A 266 -20.30 -1.10 7.29
CA PRO A 266 -19.17 -0.24 7.61
C PRO A 266 -17.93 -1.00 8.11
N GLU A 267 -18.11 -2.16 8.73
CA GLU A 267 -16.97 -2.98 9.19
C GLU A 267 -16.14 -3.56 8.04
N ASP A 268 -16.67 -3.59 6.81
CA ASP A 268 -15.93 -3.97 5.61
C ASP A 268 -15.14 -2.81 4.98
N GLU A 269 -15.08 -1.66 5.65
CA GLU A 269 -14.24 -0.54 5.27
C GLU A 269 -12.80 -0.73 5.71
N HIS A 270 -11.85 -0.31 4.89
CA HIS A 270 -10.41 -0.51 5.14
C HIS A 270 -9.88 0.26 6.37
N SER A 271 -10.39 1.45 6.66
CA SER A 271 -10.03 2.27 7.85
C SER A 271 -11.31 2.80 8.51
N CYS A 272 -12.15 1.87 9.00
CA CYS A 272 -13.48 2.15 9.53
C CYS A 272 -13.43 2.92 10.86
N PHE A 273 -12.47 2.59 11.77
CA PHE A 273 -12.41 3.22 13.09
C PHE A 273 -12.14 4.72 13.04
N SER A 274 -11.39 5.17 12.05
CA SER A 274 -10.93 6.56 11.89
C SER A 274 -11.65 7.37 10.82
N ASP A 275 -12.60 6.77 10.08
CA ASP A 275 -13.23 7.36 8.89
C ASP A 275 -12.22 7.74 7.79
N GLN A 276 -11.09 7.01 7.69
CA GLN A 276 -10.05 7.38 6.74
C GLN A 276 -10.06 6.56 5.44
N THR A 277 -11.00 5.66 5.22
CA THR A 277 -11.13 4.83 4.02
C THR A 277 -11.08 5.66 2.73
N HIS A 278 -11.74 6.81 2.70
CA HIS A 278 -11.70 7.71 1.55
C HIS A 278 -10.30 8.28 1.27
N ASN A 279 -9.46 8.43 2.29
CA ASN A 279 -8.05 8.85 2.14
C ASN A 279 -7.16 7.69 1.73
N ASP A 280 -7.43 6.47 2.19
CA ASP A 280 -6.74 5.26 1.74
C ASP A 280 -6.96 5.02 0.24
N VAL A 281 -8.21 5.13 -0.24
CA VAL A 281 -8.55 5.05 -1.67
C VAL A 281 -7.75 6.07 -2.49
N LYS A 282 -7.69 7.33 -2.03
CA LYS A 282 -6.91 8.38 -2.70
C LYS A 282 -5.42 8.09 -2.68
N ALA A 283 -4.87 7.62 -1.56
CA ALA A 283 -3.46 7.33 -1.42
C ALA A 283 -3.03 6.16 -2.32
N ASN A 284 -3.80 5.07 -2.34
CA ASN A 284 -3.55 3.93 -3.22
C ASN A 284 -3.58 4.33 -4.70
N PHE A 285 -4.60 5.10 -5.09
CA PHE A 285 -4.69 5.60 -6.46
C PHE A 285 -3.54 6.54 -6.83
N ASN A 286 -3.12 7.41 -5.91
CA ASN A 286 -1.92 8.23 -6.09
C ASN A 286 -0.66 7.37 -6.24
N GLY A 287 -0.54 6.25 -5.53
CA GLY A 287 0.53 5.28 -5.69
C GLY A 287 0.61 4.75 -7.13
N ILE A 288 -0.51 4.33 -7.69
CA ILE A 288 -0.62 3.87 -9.09
C ILE A 288 -0.13 4.96 -10.05
N ILE A 289 -0.63 6.20 -9.90
CA ILE A 289 -0.25 7.33 -10.75
C ILE A 289 1.24 7.63 -10.64
N ASN A 290 1.76 7.67 -9.41
CA ASN A 290 3.14 8.05 -9.13
C ASN A 290 4.13 7.02 -9.66
N VAL A 291 3.82 5.73 -9.59
CA VAL A 291 4.62 4.68 -10.23
C VAL A 291 4.57 4.82 -11.76
N TYR A 292 3.39 4.96 -12.34
CA TYR A 292 3.25 5.10 -13.80
C TYR A 292 4.01 6.30 -14.34
N LEU A 293 3.93 7.46 -13.67
CA LEU A 293 4.53 8.71 -14.09
C LEU A 293 5.96 8.95 -13.55
N GLY A 294 6.47 8.11 -12.65
CA GLY A 294 7.77 8.30 -11.99
C GLY A 294 7.81 9.56 -11.12
N LYS A 295 6.82 9.79 -10.26
CA LYS A 295 6.70 10.99 -9.42
C LYS A 295 6.92 10.67 -7.94
N GLY A 296 7.77 11.43 -7.28
CA GLY A 296 7.94 11.45 -5.83
C GLY A 296 6.92 12.32 -5.11
N LEU A 297 6.94 12.29 -3.77
CA LEU A 297 5.96 12.91 -2.89
C LEU A 297 5.90 14.45 -3.06
N ASN A 298 7.04 15.09 -3.17
CA ASN A 298 7.18 16.55 -3.24
C ASN A 298 7.41 17.06 -4.68
N GLY A 299 7.03 16.27 -5.68
CA GLY A 299 7.18 16.60 -7.09
C GLY A 299 8.53 16.22 -7.69
N GLU A 300 9.34 15.43 -6.98
CA GLU A 300 10.55 14.84 -7.54
C GLU A 300 10.21 13.98 -8.75
N SER A 301 11.15 13.83 -9.65
CA SER A 301 10.96 13.06 -10.88
C SER A 301 12.00 11.96 -10.99
N PHE A 302 11.53 10.72 -11.10
CA PHE A 302 12.32 9.51 -11.24
C PHE A 302 12.21 9.01 -12.68
N ARG A 303 13.27 9.19 -13.46
CA ARG A 303 13.28 8.93 -14.90
C ARG A 303 14.37 7.95 -15.32
N PRO A 304 14.12 7.11 -16.35
CA PRO A 304 12.88 7.02 -17.11
C PRO A 304 11.74 6.37 -16.31
N SER A 305 10.48 6.64 -16.68
CA SER A 305 9.27 6.11 -16.07
C SER A 305 8.54 5.14 -17.00
N ILE A 306 7.62 4.32 -16.47
CA ILE A 306 6.75 3.45 -17.28
C ILE A 306 6.02 4.23 -18.37
N SER A 307 5.50 5.41 -18.04
CA SER A 307 4.75 6.25 -18.98
C SER A 307 5.55 6.64 -20.23
N GLU A 308 6.87 6.84 -20.09
CA GLU A 308 7.74 7.16 -21.24
C GLU A 308 7.93 5.96 -22.17
N PHE A 309 8.03 4.75 -21.61
CA PHE A 309 8.10 3.53 -22.41
C PHE A 309 6.80 3.28 -23.16
N VAL A 310 5.66 3.42 -22.49
CA VAL A 310 4.33 3.26 -23.09
C VAL A 310 4.12 4.32 -24.18
N ALA A 311 4.36 5.60 -23.90
CA ALA A 311 4.20 6.69 -24.87
C ALA A 311 5.07 6.51 -26.11
N LYS A 312 6.31 6.07 -25.94
CA LYS A 312 7.23 5.83 -27.05
C LYS A 312 6.79 4.67 -27.94
N ASN A 313 6.18 3.64 -27.36
CA ASN A 313 5.76 2.43 -28.08
C ASN A 313 4.34 2.55 -28.66
N ASN A 314 3.41 3.10 -27.87
CA ASN A 314 2.00 3.24 -28.21
C ASN A 314 1.42 4.52 -27.58
N ILE A 315 1.58 5.64 -28.28
CA ILE A 315 1.12 6.96 -27.79
C ILE A 315 -0.38 6.99 -27.51
N LYS A 316 -1.19 6.28 -28.31
CA LYS A 316 -2.64 6.23 -28.12
C LYS A 316 -3.02 5.50 -26.82
N LEU A 317 -2.36 4.40 -26.51
CA LEU A 317 -2.57 3.70 -25.25
C LEU A 317 -2.14 4.57 -24.06
N HIS A 318 -1.02 5.30 -24.18
CA HIS A 318 -0.60 6.26 -23.15
C HIS A 318 -1.65 7.35 -22.92
N GLU A 319 -2.20 7.95 -23.97
CA GLU A 319 -3.27 8.96 -23.89
C GLU A 319 -4.53 8.37 -23.22
N ASN A 320 -4.95 7.17 -23.59
CA ASN A 320 -6.07 6.47 -22.94
C ASN A 320 -5.83 6.21 -21.44
N ILE A 321 -4.61 5.83 -21.05
CA ILE A 321 -4.24 5.66 -19.64
C ILE A 321 -4.36 6.99 -18.90
N LEU A 322 -3.88 8.08 -19.45
CA LEU A 322 -4.00 9.41 -18.82
C LEU A 322 -5.45 9.88 -18.70
N GLU A 323 -6.28 9.59 -19.69
CA GLU A 323 -7.72 9.91 -19.67
C GLU A 323 -8.42 9.13 -18.54
N ILE A 324 -8.24 7.81 -18.46
CA ILE A 324 -8.86 7.01 -17.40
C ILE A 324 -8.33 7.35 -15.99
N ILE A 325 -7.06 7.73 -15.86
CA ILE A 325 -6.52 8.28 -14.63
C ILE A 325 -7.28 9.54 -14.21
N ASN A 326 -7.52 10.47 -15.14
CA ASN A 326 -8.26 11.68 -14.85
C ASN A 326 -9.73 11.40 -14.48
N GLU A 327 -10.42 10.53 -15.21
CA GLU A 327 -11.79 10.13 -14.88
C GLU A 327 -11.88 9.45 -13.50
N THR A 328 -10.93 8.59 -13.19
CA THR A 328 -10.87 7.91 -11.88
C THR A 328 -10.65 8.92 -10.76
N ASN A 329 -9.76 9.88 -10.93
CA ASN A 329 -9.54 10.95 -9.95
C ASN A 329 -10.81 11.78 -9.72
N ILE A 330 -11.57 12.08 -10.78
CA ILE A 330 -12.85 12.78 -10.66
C ILE A 330 -13.85 11.92 -9.87
N SER A 331 -13.98 10.63 -10.17
CA SER A 331 -14.93 9.76 -9.47
C SER A 331 -14.55 9.59 -7.99
N ILE A 332 -13.29 9.38 -7.64
CA ILE A 332 -12.82 9.29 -6.26
C ILE A 332 -13.17 10.56 -5.46
N ASN A 333 -12.99 11.74 -6.06
CA ASN A 333 -13.31 13.01 -5.38
C ASN A 333 -14.80 13.27 -5.22
N ASN A 334 -15.66 12.51 -5.91
CA ASN A 334 -17.12 12.60 -5.79
C ASN A 334 -17.70 11.52 -4.85
N ILE A 335 -16.90 10.61 -4.30
CA ILE A 335 -17.34 9.68 -3.25
C ILE A 335 -17.76 10.50 -2.02
N THR A 336 -18.93 10.23 -1.48
CA THR A 336 -19.40 10.88 -0.24
C THR A 336 -18.48 10.54 0.92
N VAL A 337 -18.22 11.51 1.79
CA VAL A 337 -17.34 11.39 2.96
C VAL A 337 -18.14 11.67 4.23
N PRO A 338 -17.96 10.89 5.31
CA PRO A 338 -17.14 9.69 5.42
C PRO A 338 -17.70 8.55 4.55
N PHE A 339 -16.94 7.46 4.44
CA PHE A 339 -17.28 6.36 3.55
C PHE A 339 -18.53 5.60 4.04
N ASP A 340 -18.72 5.46 5.35
CA ASP A 340 -19.94 4.97 6.01
C ASP A 340 -21.22 5.64 5.50
N LYS A 341 -21.13 6.96 5.38
CA LYS A 341 -22.26 7.74 4.85
C LYS A 341 -22.53 7.41 3.40
N MET A 342 -21.51 7.18 2.60
CA MET A 342 -21.66 6.70 1.22
C MET A 342 -22.31 5.31 1.19
N LEU A 343 -21.90 4.38 2.07
CA LEU A 343 -22.50 3.04 2.16
C LEU A 343 -23.99 3.10 2.53
N SER A 344 -24.40 4.07 3.36
CA SER A 344 -25.80 4.29 3.74
C SER A 344 -26.66 4.91 2.63
N GLU A 345 -26.08 5.42 1.55
CA GLU A 345 -26.82 5.96 0.41
C GLU A 345 -27.62 4.88 -0.32
N PRO A 346 -28.78 5.24 -0.92
CA PRO A 346 -29.47 4.31 -1.82
C PRO A 346 -28.58 4.00 -3.03
N LYS A 347 -28.83 2.87 -3.72
CA LYS A 347 -28.03 2.43 -4.89
C LYS A 347 -27.85 3.50 -6.00
N ASN A 348 -28.79 4.45 -6.10
CA ASN A 348 -28.70 5.59 -7.01
C ASN A 348 -28.18 6.87 -6.35
N GLY A 349 -27.65 6.80 -5.14
CA GLY A 349 -27.03 7.93 -4.45
C GLY A 349 -25.76 8.40 -5.17
N PRO A 350 -25.47 9.70 -5.15
CA PRO A 350 -24.37 10.26 -5.95
C PRO A 350 -22.99 9.73 -5.51
N GLY A 351 -22.74 9.59 -4.21
CA GLY A 351 -21.49 9.07 -3.67
C GLY A 351 -21.28 7.60 -4.00
N ARG A 352 -22.37 6.80 -3.88
CA ARG A 352 -22.36 5.38 -4.22
C ARG A 352 -22.11 5.17 -5.72
N GLN A 353 -22.76 5.94 -6.60
CA GLN A 353 -22.49 5.90 -8.04
C GLN A 353 -21.04 6.30 -8.38
N ALA A 354 -20.50 7.26 -7.64
CA ALA A 354 -19.09 7.66 -7.81
C ALA A 354 -18.12 6.55 -7.40
N ALA A 355 -18.40 5.81 -6.32
CA ALA A 355 -17.63 4.66 -5.91
C ALA A 355 -17.71 3.50 -6.92
N GLU A 356 -18.91 3.16 -7.42
CA GLU A 356 -19.12 2.17 -8.48
C GLU A 356 -18.40 2.57 -9.79
N LYS A 357 -18.42 3.86 -10.15
CA LYS A 357 -17.67 4.39 -11.31
C LYS A 357 -16.16 4.27 -11.08
N THR A 358 -15.69 4.50 -9.85
CA THR A 358 -14.27 4.33 -9.48
C THR A 358 -13.83 2.88 -9.68
N VAL A 359 -14.59 1.91 -9.18
CA VAL A 359 -14.33 0.48 -9.40
C VAL A 359 -14.23 0.17 -10.90
N SER A 360 -15.22 0.60 -11.69
CA SER A 360 -15.24 0.36 -13.14
C SER A 360 -14.01 0.96 -13.85
N ASN A 361 -13.61 2.17 -13.48
CA ASN A 361 -12.45 2.84 -14.05
C ASN A 361 -11.14 2.14 -13.69
N LEU A 362 -10.99 1.70 -12.42
CA LEU A 362 -9.82 0.96 -11.95
C LEU A 362 -9.65 -0.37 -12.70
N LEU A 363 -10.72 -1.09 -12.98
CA LEU A 363 -10.70 -2.30 -13.81
C LEU A 363 -10.26 -2.02 -15.25
N VAL A 364 -10.70 -0.89 -15.83
CA VAL A 364 -10.23 -0.45 -17.16
C VAL A 364 -8.75 -0.09 -17.12
N LEU A 365 -8.31 0.61 -16.07
CA LEU A 365 -6.90 0.99 -15.91
C LEU A 365 -5.99 -0.23 -15.81
N ALA A 366 -6.39 -1.25 -15.04
CA ALA A 366 -5.66 -2.51 -14.93
C ALA A 366 -5.52 -3.22 -16.30
N LYS A 367 -6.60 -3.26 -17.09
CA LYS A 367 -6.57 -3.81 -18.45
C LYS A 367 -5.61 -3.04 -19.36
N ASN A 368 -5.60 -1.71 -19.28
CA ASN A 368 -4.68 -0.87 -20.05
C ASN A 368 -3.21 -1.12 -19.65
N PHE A 369 -2.91 -1.34 -18.38
CA PHE A 369 -1.57 -1.72 -17.92
C PHE A 369 -1.16 -3.11 -18.44
N LYS A 370 -2.09 -4.07 -18.48
CA LYS A 370 -1.84 -5.40 -19.07
C LYS A 370 -1.58 -5.30 -20.59
N GLU A 371 -2.31 -4.44 -21.30
CA GLU A 371 -2.07 -4.15 -22.73
C GLU A 371 -0.71 -3.50 -22.94
N ALA A 372 -0.34 -2.53 -22.10
CA ALA A 372 0.98 -1.88 -22.14
C ALA A 372 2.12 -2.89 -21.93
N GLY A 373 1.97 -3.82 -21.00
CA GLY A 373 2.93 -4.92 -20.81
C GLY A 373 3.06 -5.77 -22.08
N LYS A 374 1.94 -6.19 -22.68
CA LYS A 374 1.94 -6.96 -23.92
C LYS A 374 2.65 -6.23 -25.07
N ASP A 375 2.36 -4.94 -25.24
CA ASP A 375 2.97 -4.12 -26.29
C ASP A 375 4.49 -3.94 -26.11
N LEU A 376 4.95 -3.97 -24.86
CA LEU A 376 6.36 -3.84 -24.48
C LEU A 376 7.08 -5.19 -24.34
N ASN A 377 6.37 -6.33 -24.53
CA ASN A 377 6.83 -7.69 -24.26
C ASN A 377 7.25 -7.88 -22.78
N TRP A 378 6.54 -7.26 -21.86
CA TRP A 378 6.65 -7.42 -20.40
C TRP A 378 5.48 -8.28 -19.91
N GLU A 379 5.77 -9.22 -19.03
CA GLU A 379 4.75 -10.10 -18.46
C GLU A 379 4.03 -9.42 -17.30
N VAL A 380 2.73 -9.22 -17.42
CA VAL A 380 1.87 -8.60 -16.40
C VAL A 380 0.88 -9.64 -15.88
N ILE A 381 1.02 -9.98 -14.60
CA ILE A 381 0.16 -10.92 -13.88
C ILE A 381 -0.75 -10.11 -12.97
N ILE A 382 -2.06 -10.27 -13.12
CA ILE A 382 -3.06 -9.65 -12.22
C ILE A 382 -3.65 -10.80 -11.41
N ALA A 383 -3.66 -10.69 -10.08
CA ALA A 383 -4.40 -11.62 -9.22
C ALA A 383 -5.90 -11.57 -9.60
N GLU A 384 -6.55 -12.74 -9.62
CA GLU A 384 -7.98 -12.92 -9.92
C GLU A 384 -8.73 -13.26 -8.64
#